data_7a11aaa1ddb784907adc6350f4d96ae5
#
_entry.id   7a11aaa1ddb784907adc6350f4d96ae5
#
_cell.length_a   1.000
_cell.length_b   1.000
_cell.length_c   1.000
_cell.angle_alpha   90.00
_cell.angle_beta   90.00
_cell.angle_gamma   90.00
#
_symmetry.space_group_name_H-M   'P 1'
#
loop_
_entity.id
_entity.type
_entity.pdbx_description
1 polymer ?
#
loop_
_entity_poly.entity_id
_entity_poly.type
_entity_poly.pdbx_seq_one_letter_code
_entity_poly.pdbx_strand_id
1 'polypeptide(L)'
;MEKDYLKPDFVFESSWEVCNKVGGIYTVLSSRAKTLQEEMKDHIIFIGPDFWKENESPYFKEEKSLFAEWQWAAKEQGLTVRVGRWTVPGEPIAILVDFNPFFEQKNEIYGWLWEHYQVDSLHAYGDYDEASMFSYAAALVVESFYQQYQLQNSRVVYHANEWMCGLGALYINNKLPQIGTVFTTHATSIGRSIAGNQKPLYDYLFAYNGDQMAGELNMQSKHSIEKQTALYVDCFTTVSDITANECKELLDKPVDVVLPNSFDNSFVPKGAAFTRKRKVARKRLLEVANALLGEQLDDDTLIVSTSGRYEFRNKGIDVFVEAMNRLLRDRDLKKNVVAFIEVPGWVGEPRKDLQERLQNGGQYDTPLDVPQVTHWLHNMSHDNVLGMLKYYDMHNRKDDRVKVIFLPCYLDGKDGIMNLTYYDVVLGNDLCIYPSYYEPWGYTPLEAVAFKVPCITTDLAGFGLWANKEFGHCGELKDGVKVIHRTDYNYSEVADNIKDTVAEFSNMTPKEVEACRKQADTLSKKALWSEFIQYYHEAYDIALRKAEERINK
;
A
#
# COMPACT_ATOMS: atom_id res chain seq x y z
N MET A 1 -21.53 -19.66 14.82
CA MET A 1 -22.42 -19.94 13.67
C MET A 1 -21.74 -19.37 12.45
N GLU A 2 -21.34 -20.23 11.49
CA GLU A 2 -20.91 -19.74 10.17
C GLU A 2 -22.06 -18.93 9.60
N LYS A 3 -21.80 -17.69 9.20
CA LYS A 3 -22.77 -16.87 8.47
C LYS A 3 -23.00 -17.57 7.11
N ASP A 4 -24.25 -17.82 6.76
CA ASP A 4 -24.65 -18.43 5.50
C ASP A 4 -24.62 -17.34 4.41
N TYR A 5 -23.43 -17.09 3.86
CA TYR A 5 -23.23 -16.14 2.78
C TYR A 5 -23.61 -16.74 1.43
N LEU A 6 -24.29 -15.95 0.59
CA LEU A 6 -24.41 -16.27 -0.83
C LEU A 6 -23.01 -16.25 -1.46
N LYS A 7 -22.66 -17.31 -2.16
CA LYS A 7 -21.36 -17.42 -2.82
C LYS A 7 -21.52 -17.12 -4.32
N PRO A 8 -20.64 -16.29 -4.89
CA PRO A 8 -20.62 -16.10 -6.34
C PRO A 8 -20.16 -17.37 -7.05
N ASP A 9 -20.74 -17.64 -8.22
CA ASP A 9 -20.25 -18.66 -9.15
C ASP A 9 -19.08 -18.11 -9.98
N PHE A 10 -19.10 -16.79 -10.29
CA PHE A 10 -18.03 -16.08 -10.99
C PHE A 10 -17.76 -14.75 -10.31
N VAL A 11 -16.48 -14.38 -10.22
CA VAL A 11 -16.03 -13.03 -9.86
C VAL A 11 -15.14 -12.50 -10.97
N PHE A 12 -15.50 -11.34 -11.52
CA PHE A 12 -14.65 -10.54 -12.37
C PHE A 12 -14.10 -9.38 -11.57
N GLU A 13 -12.80 -9.27 -11.45
CA GLU A 13 -12.17 -8.21 -10.68
C GLU A 13 -11.29 -7.34 -11.57
N SER A 14 -11.63 -6.06 -11.69
CA SER A 14 -10.89 -5.11 -12.50
C SER A 14 -10.01 -4.20 -11.66
N SER A 15 -8.80 -3.98 -12.14
CA SER A 15 -7.86 -3.00 -11.58
C SER A 15 -6.84 -2.57 -12.62
N TRP A 16 -6.44 -1.30 -12.54
CA TRP A 16 -5.31 -0.76 -13.31
C TRP A 16 -4.00 -1.50 -13.02
N GLU A 17 -3.91 -2.14 -11.86
CA GLU A 17 -2.70 -2.84 -11.40
C GLU A 17 -2.72 -4.36 -11.63
N VAL A 18 -3.70 -4.90 -12.33
CA VAL A 18 -3.67 -6.31 -12.76
C VAL A 18 -2.61 -6.49 -13.85
N CYS A 19 -1.64 -7.38 -13.61
CA CYS A 19 -0.46 -7.59 -14.45
C CYS A 19 0.35 -6.30 -14.74
N ASN A 20 0.19 -5.30 -13.89
CA ASN A 20 0.82 -3.98 -14.00
C ASN A 20 1.23 -3.49 -12.62
N LYS A 21 2.51 -3.65 -12.26
CA LYS A 21 3.01 -3.32 -10.92
C LYS A 21 3.29 -1.83 -10.80
N VAL A 22 2.37 -1.09 -10.19
CA VAL A 22 2.49 0.35 -9.95
C VAL A 22 2.57 0.67 -8.45
N GLY A 23 1.70 0.10 -7.62
CA GLY A 23 1.59 0.49 -6.22
C GLY A 23 1.06 -0.58 -5.27
N GLY A 24 0.43 -0.13 -4.19
CA GLY A 24 -0.07 -1.01 -3.12
C GLY A 24 -1.26 -1.88 -3.52
N ILE A 25 -2.05 -1.48 -4.50
CA ILE A 25 -3.18 -2.26 -4.98
C ILE A 25 -2.70 -3.56 -5.63
N TYR A 26 -1.61 -3.49 -6.40
CA TYR A 26 -0.93 -4.70 -6.91
C TYR A 26 -0.65 -5.69 -5.78
N THR A 27 -0.13 -5.22 -4.65
CA THR A 27 0.19 -6.07 -3.49
C THR A 27 -1.07 -6.70 -2.90
N VAL A 28 -2.16 -5.94 -2.76
CA VAL A 28 -3.45 -6.45 -2.27
C VAL A 28 -3.95 -7.59 -3.17
N LEU A 29 -4.07 -7.32 -4.47
CA LEU A 29 -4.66 -8.27 -5.42
C LEU A 29 -3.77 -9.51 -5.60
N SER A 30 -2.47 -9.32 -5.82
CA SER A 30 -1.52 -10.40 -6.07
C SER A 30 -1.35 -11.33 -4.87
N SER A 31 -1.33 -10.80 -3.65
CA SER A 31 -1.21 -11.62 -2.45
C SER A 31 -2.50 -12.36 -2.09
N ARG A 32 -3.68 -11.81 -2.46
CA ARG A 32 -4.98 -12.45 -2.26
C ARG A 32 -5.32 -13.49 -3.34
N ALA A 33 -4.73 -13.34 -4.52
CA ALA A 33 -5.06 -14.15 -5.70
C ALA A 33 -5.03 -15.65 -5.43
N LYS A 34 -4.03 -16.13 -4.68
CA LYS A 34 -3.91 -17.54 -4.32
C LYS A 34 -5.13 -18.05 -3.53
N THR A 35 -5.56 -17.30 -2.52
CA THR A 35 -6.71 -17.67 -1.68
C THR A 35 -8.00 -17.75 -2.51
N LEU A 36 -8.25 -16.76 -3.36
CA LEU A 36 -9.41 -16.77 -4.26
C LEU A 36 -9.35 -17.89 -5.29
N GLN A 37 -8.16 -18.15 -5.85
CA GLN A 37 -7.96 -19.24 -6.81
C GLN A 37 -8.18 -20.62 -6.16
N GLU A 38 -7.78 -20.81 -4.91
CA GLU A 38 -8.04 -22.05 -4.17
C GLU A 38 -9.53 -22.28 -3.92
N GLU A 39 -10.28 -21.22 -3.63
CA GLU A 39 -11.73 -21.28 -3.37
C GLU A 39 -12.56 -21.39 -4.65
N MET A 40 -12.26 -20.59 -5.67
CA MET A 40 -13.12 -20.41 -6.85
C MET A 40 -12.56 -21.06 -8.12
N LYS A 41 -11.31 -21.51 -8.10
CA LYS A 41 -10.60 -22.04 -9.29
C LYS A 41 -10.61 -21.00 -10.43
N ASP A 42 -10.85 -21.43 -11.64
CA ASP A 42 -10.86 -20.57 -12.83
C ASP A 42 -12.17 -19.75 -12.98
N HIS A 43 -12.95 -19.63 -11.90
CA HIS A 43 -14.11 -18.74 -11.83
C HIS A 43 -13.79 -17.37 -11.21
N ILE A 44 -12.56 -17.16 -10.76
CA ILE A 44 -12.02 -15.81 -10.46
C ILE A 44 -11.20 -15.35 -11.66
N ILE A 45 -11.61 -14.24 -12.26
CA ILE A 45 -11.02 -13.69 -13.48
C ILE A 45 -10.63 -12.24 -13.21
N PHE A 46 -9.34 -11.94 -13.29
CA PHE A 46 -8.81 -10.58 -13.17
C PHE A 46 -8.79 -9.89 -14.52
N ILE A 47 -9.11 -8.60 -14.56
CA ILE A 47 -9.12 -7.79 -15.79
C ILE A 47 -8.16 -6.61 -15.60
N GLY A 48 -7.20 -6.48 -16.51
CA GLY A 48 -6.20 -5.42 -16.52
C GLY A 48 -6.01 -4.77 -17.87
N PRO A 49 -5.32 -3.60 -17.92
CA PRO A 49 -4.98 -2.95 -19.17
C PRO A 49 -3.86 -3.71 -19.89
N ASP A 50 -3.94 -3.82 -21.21
CA ASP A 50 -2.87 -4.41 -22.02
C ASP A 50 -1.84 -3.35 -22.43
N PHE A 51 -0.90 -3.05 -21.52
CA PHE A 51 0.24 -2.20 -21.81
C PHE A 51 1.37 -2.91 -22.59
N TRP A 52 1.37 -4.24 -22.53
CA TRP A 52 2.43 -5.06 -23.13
C TRP A 52 2.16 -5.39 -24.59
N LYS A 53 0.89 -5.44 -24.99
CA LYS A 53 0.44 -5.77 -26.34
C LYS A 53 1.11 -7.04 -26.87
N GLU A 54 1.89 -6.96 -27.91
CA GLU A 54 2.58 -8.12 -28.51
C GLU A 54 3.89 -8.47 -27.79
N ASN A 55 4.31 -7.67 -26.80
CA ASN A 55 5.55 -7.91 -26.06
C ASN A 55 5.34 -8.89 -24.91
N GLU A 56 6.41 -9.61 -24.55
CA GLU A 56 6.41 -10.45 -23.35
C GLU A 56 6.32 -9.61 -22.08
N SER A 57 5.47 -10.02 -21.16
CA SER A 57 5.31 -9.40 -19.85
C SER A 57 5.90 -10.28 -18.76
N PRO A 58 6.66 -9.73 -17.79
CA PRO A 58 7.10 -10.50 -16.63
C PRO A 58 5.93 -10.86 -15.68
N TYR A 59 4.78 -10.24 -15.87
CA TYR A 59 3.61 -10.40 -15.00
C TYR A 59 2.49 -11.26 -15.60
N PHE A 60 2.59 -11.64 -16.88
CA PHE A 60 1.52 -12.29 -17.60
C PHE A 60 2.04 -13.36 -18.54
N LYS A 61 1.48 -14.56 -18.44
CA LYS A 61 1.74 -15.67 -19.35
C LYS A 61 0.50 -15.95 -20.18
N GLU A 62 0.56 -15.62 -21.46
CA GLU A 62 -0.56 -15.82 -22.38
C GLU A 62 -0.87 -17.31 -22.60
N GLU A 63 -2.15 -17.67 -22.53
CA GLU A 63 -2.67 -19.02 -22.86
C GLU A 63 -3.82 -18.89 -23.85
N LYS A 64 -3.51 -18.91 -25.13
CA LYS A 64 -4.48 -18.70 -26.24
C LYS A 64 -5.61 -19.73 -26.28
N SER A 65 -5.44 -20.88 -25.65
CA SER A 65 -6.46 -21.92 -25.57
C SER A 65 -7.56 -21.61 -24.52
N LEU A 66 -7.26 -20.75 -23.55
CA LEU A 66 -8.26 -20.34 -22.55
C LEU A 66 -9.35 -19.49 -23.20
N PHE A 67 -10.58 -19.95 -23.12
CA PHE A 67 -11.73 -19.24 -23.69
C PHE A 67 -11.56 -18.88 -25.18
N ALA A 68 -10.95 -19.74 -25.98
CA ALA A 68 -10.59 -19.46 -27.37
C ALA A 68 -11.80 -19.03 -28.25
N GLU A 69 -12.95 -19.69 -28.06
CA GLU A 69 -14.18 -19.33 -28.77
C GLU A 69 -14.67 -17.92 -28.39
N TRP A 70 -14.60 -17.58 -27.10
CA TRP A 70 -14.95 -16.25 -26.66
C TRP A 70 -13.96 -15.19 -27.15
N GLN A 71 -12.66 -15.46 -27.15
CA GLN A 71 -11.67 -14.51 -27.68
C GLN A 71 -11.95 -14.16 -29.13
N TRP A 72 -12.36 -15.14 -29.92
CA TRP A 72 -12.76 -14.89 -31.32
C TRP A 72 -14.05 -14.03 -31.39
N ALA A 73 -15.09 -14.37 -30.60
CA ALA A 73 -16.33 -13.60 -30.55
C ALA A 73 -16.10 -12.17 -30.04
N ALA A 74 -15.25 -11.97 -29.02
CA ALA A 74 -14.88 -10.66 -28.50
C ALA A 74 -14.21 -9.78 -29.58
N LYS A 75 -13.33 -10.37 -30.39
CA LYS A 75 -12.68 -9.66 -31.51
C LYS A 75 -13.69 -9.19 -32.55
N GLU A 76 -14.67 -10.00 -32.88
CA GLU A 76 -15.77 -9.61 -33.81
C GLU A 76 -16.63 -8.46 -33.23
N GLN A 77 -16.66 -8.32 -31.91
CA GLN A 77 -17.33 -7.22 -31.20
C GLN A 77 -16.45 -5.99 -31.02
N GLY A 78 -15.23 -5.98 -31.58
CA GLY A 78 -14.28 -4.87 -31.47
C GLY A 78 -13.46 -4.85 -30.18
N LEU A 79 -13.47 -5.94 -29.40
CA LEU A 79 -12.66 -6.11 -28.19
C LEU A 79 -11.34 -6.82 -28.51
N THR A 80 -10.23 -6.14 -28.35
CA THR A 80 -8.90 -6.77 -28.45
C THR A 80 -8.44 -7.19 -27.07
N VAL A 81 -8.41 -8.50 -26.84
CA VAL A 81 -8.06 -9.09 -25.55
C VAL A 81 -6.94 -10.10 -25.66
N ARG A 82 -6.19 -10.26 -24.57
CA ARG A 82 -5.26 -11.37 -24.38
C ARG A 82 -5.65 -12.11 -23.11
N VAL A 83 -5.72 -13.44 -23.17
CA VAL A 83 -6.12 -14.29 -22.05
C VAL A 83 -4.95 -15.17 -21.62
N GLY A 84 -4.76 -15.31 -20.33
CA GLY A 84 -3.67 -16.11 -19.79
C GLY A 84 -3.68 -16.17 -18.26
N ARG A 85 -2.50 -16.34 -17.70
CA ARG A 85 -2.28 -16.43 -16.26
C ARG A 85 -1.48 -15.23 -15.74
N TRP A 86 -1.90 -14.66 -14.64
CA TRP A 86 -1.10 -13.70 -13.90
C TRP A 86 0.01 -14.45 -13.16
N THR A 87 1.26 -14.03 -13.33
CA THR A 87 2.45 -14.70 -12.75
C THR A 87 2.67 -14.35 -11.28
N VAL A 88 1.64 -14.60 -10.48
CA VAL A 88 1.61 -14.42 -9.01
C VAL A 88 1.20 -15.73 -8.34
N PRO A 89 1.39 -15.90 -7.02
CA PRO A 89 0.95 -17.10 -6.33
C PRO A 89 -0.52 -17.42 -6.61
N GLY A 90 -0.80 -18.67 -6.99
CA GLY A 90 -2.12 -19.13 -7.41
C GLY A 90 -2.38 -19.07 -8.92
N GLU A 91 -1.57 -18.33 -9.68
CA GLU A 91 -1.66 -18.18 -11.14
C GLU A 91 -3.11 -18.02 -11.66
N PRO A 92 -3.89 -17.04 -11.15
CA PRO A 92 -5.27 -16.85 -11.55
C PRO A 92 -5.37 -16.43 -13.02
N ILE A 93 -6.54 -16.67 -13.61
CA ILE A 93 -6.82 -16.18 -14.95
C ILE A 93 -6.79 -14.64 -14.96
N ALA A 94 -6.12 -14.09 -15.96
CA ALA A 94 -6.15 -12.66 -16.28
C ALA A 94 -6.54 -12.44 -17.74
N ILE A 95 -7.39 -11.43 -17.94
CA ILE A 95 -7.75 -10.91 -19.25
C ILE A 95 -7.17 -9.51 -19.34
N LEU A 96 -6.28 -9.29 -20.31
CA LEU A 96 -5.74 -7.97 -20.62
C LEU A 96 -6.49 -7.40 -21.82
N VAL A 97 -6.95 -6.16 -21.71
CA VAL A 97 -7.75 -5.50 -22.76
C VAL A 97 -7.05 -4.26 -23.28
N ASP A 98 -7.00 -4.12 -24.63
CA ASP A 98 -6.60 -2.87 -25.27
C ASP A 98 -7.76 -1.89 -25.23
N PHE A 99 -7.60 -0.80 -24.52
CA PHE A 99 -8.62 0.21 -24.33
C PHE A 99 -8.46 1.43 -25.29
N ASN A 100 -7.37 1.50 -26.05
CA ASN A 100 -7.10 2.63 -26.95
C ASN A 100 -8.21 2.89 -27.98
N PRO A 101 -8.86 1.87 -28.60
CA PRO A 101 -9.93 2.11 -29.56
C PRO A 101 -11.12 2.91 -29.01
N PHE A 102 -11.35 2.85 -27.68
CA PHE A 102 -12.50 3.53 -27.06
C PHE A 102 -12.35 5.03 -26.90
N PHE A 103 -11.13 5.58 -27.11
CA PHE A 103 -10.93 7.03 -27.16
C PHE A 103 -11.75 7.72 -28.25
N GLU A 104 -12.06 7.03 -29.34
CA GLU A 104 -12.92 7.55 -30.41
C GLU A 104 -14.35 7.81 -29.92
N GLN A 105 -14.82 7.07 -28.94
CA GLN A 105 -16.16 7.17 -28.34
C GLN A 105 -16.16 7.93 -27.00
N LYS A 106 -15.04 8.51 -26.60
CA LYS A 106 -14.86 9.11 -25.27
C LYS A 106 -15.97 10.11 -24.92
N ASN A 107 -16.30 11.00 -25.84
CA ASN A 107 -17.31 12.03 -25.58
C ASN A 107 -18.72 11.45 -25.42
N GLU A 108 -19.07 10.41 -26.16
CA GLU A 108 -20.34 9.70 -26.01
C GLU A 108 -20.42 8.97 -24.67
N ILE A 109 -19.33 8.33 -24.28
CA ILE A 109 -19.21 7.63 -22.98
C ILE A 109 -19.37 8.62 -21.82
N TYR A 110 -18.71 9.79 -21.90
CA TYR A 110 -18.82 10.83 -20.87
C TYR A 110 -20.20 11.49 -20.86
N GLY A 111 -20.83 11.68 -22.01
CA GLY A 111 -22.23 12.13 -22.11
C GLY A 111 -23.18 11.15 -21.41
N TRP A 112 -23.00 9.84 -21.66
CA TRP A 112 -23.79 8.80 -20.99
C TRP A 112 -23.58 8.82 -19.47
N LEU A 113 -22.34 8.97 -18.97
CA LEU A 113 -22.06 9.09 -17.54
C LEU A 113 -22.74 10.30 -16.91
N TRP A 114 -22.73 11.44 -17.60
CA TRP A 114 -23.41 12.63 -17.12
C TRP A 114 -24.92 12.44 -17.06
N GLU A 115 -25.53 11.93 -18.12
CA GLU A 115 -26.98 11.73 -18.22
C GLU A 115 -27.51 10.76 -17.16
N HIS A 116 -26.78 9.67 -16.86
CA HIS A 116 -27.25 8.63 -15.96
C HIS A 116 -26.83 8.83 -14.51
N TYR A 117 -25.66 9.42 -14.28
CA TYR A 117 -25.03 9.45 -12.95
C TYR A 117 -24.53 10.82 -12.52
N GLN A 118 -24.63 11.84 -13.36
CA GLN A 118 -24.12 13.20 -13.11
C GLN A 118 -22.60 13.21 -12.81
N VAL A 119 -21.84 12.34 -13.46
CA VAL A 119 -20.38 12.33 -13.34
C VAL A 119 -19.78 13.46 -14.16
N ASP A 120 -19.05 14.34 -13.51
CA ASP A 120 -18.32 15.43 -14.16
C ASP A 120 -17.04 14.89 -14.82
N SER A 121 -17.01 14.86 -16.16
CA SER A 121 -15.81 14.53 -16.94
C SER A 121 -15.25 15.74 -17.69
N LEU A 122 -15.84 16.95 -17.54
CA LEU A 122 -15.37 18.16 -18.22
C LEU A 122 -14.07 18.71 -17.60
N HIS A 123 -13.83 18.43 -16.33
CA HIS A 123 -12.61 18.84 -15.61
C HIS A 123 -11.56 17.72 -15.59
N ALA A 124 -11.63 16.79 -16.55
CA ALA A 124 -10.69 15.69 -16.67
C ALA A 124 -9.28 16.19 -17.01
N TYR A 125 -8.28 15.63 -16.32
CA TYR A 125 -6.87 15.87 -16.61
C TYR A 125 -6.01 14.67 -16.17
N GLY A 126 -4.76 14.65 -16.61
CA GLY A 126 -3.81 13.62 -16.28
C GLY A 126 -4.27 12.24 -16.78
N ASP A 127 -4.32 11.29 -15.90
CA ASP A 127 -4.65 9.88 -16.15
C ASP A 127 -6.15 9.55 -16.16
N TYR A 128 -7.03 10.53 -16.04
CA TYR A 128 -8.48 10.30 -15.98
C TYR A 128 -9.04 9.63 -17.24
N ASP A 129 -8.63 10.11 -18.42
CA ASP A 129 -9.13 9.59 -19.70
C ASP A 129 -8.69 8.14 -19.94
N GLU A 130 -7.42 7.83 -19.68
CA GLU A 130 -6.89 6.47 -19.84
C GLU A 130 -7.59 5.49 -18.91
N ALA A 131 -7.71 5.85 -17.63
CA ALA A 131 -8.39 5.03 -16.63
C ALA A 131 -9.86 4.81 -16.99
N SER A 132 -10.55 5.85 -17.44
CA SER A 132 -11.96 5.78 -17.84
C SER A 132 -12.18 4.87 -19.05
N MET A 133 -11.34 4.97 -20.07
CA MET A 133 -11.43 4.12 -21.26
C MET A 133 -11.08 2.66 -20.93
N PHE A 134 -10.09 2.41 -20.09
CA PHE A 134 -9.82 1.07 -19.57
C PHE A 134 -11.01 0.52 -18.80
N SER A 135 -11.58 1.30 -17.90
CA SER A 135 -12.73 0.89 -17.08
C SER A 135 -13.95 0.50 -17.92
N TYR A 136 -14.22 1.29 -18.98
CA TYR A 136 -15.24 0.99 -19.96
C TYR A 136 -14.96 -0.31 -20.72
N ALA A 137 -13.74 -0.49 -21.22
CA ALA A 137 -13.31 -1.70 -21.91
C ALA A 137 -13.44 -2.94 -21.03
N ALA A 138 -13.05 -2.84 -19.75
CA ALA A 138 -13.19 -3.92 -18.78
C ALA A 138 -14.66 -4.34 -18.57
N ALA A 139 -15.58 -3.39 -18.52
CA ALA A 139 -17.01 -3.69 -18.41
C ALA A 139 -17.53 -4.39 -19.67
N LEU A 140 -17.11 -3.98 -20.86
CA LEU A 140 -17.48 -4.64 -22.11
C LEU A 140 -16.93 -6.07 -22.21
N VAL A 141 -15.73 -6.32 -21.66
CA VAL A 141 -15.18 -7.68 -21.54
C VAL A 141 -16.11 -8.57 -20.70
N VAL A 142 -16.58 -8.07 -19.56
CA VAL A 142 -17.51 -8.80 -18.70
C VAL A 142 -18.85 -9.04 -19.41
N GLU A 143 -19.41 -8.02 -20.04
CA GLU A 143 -20.67 -8.14 -20.79
C GLU A 143 -20.57 -9.18 -21.91
N SER A 144 -19.53 -9.12 -22.73
CA SER A 144 -19.28 -10.07 -23.81
C SER A 144 -19.11 -11.51 -23.29
N PHE A 145 -18.33 -11.66 -22.24
CA PHE A 145 -18.11 -12.98 -21.60
C PHE A 145 -19.41 -13.54 -21.00
N TYR A 146 -20.15 -12.71 -20.28
CA TYR A 146 -21.43 -13.05 -19.68
C TYR A 146 -22.45 -13.54 -20.72
N GLN A 147 -22.55 -12.85 -21.85
CA GLN A 147 -23.45 -13.21 -22.95
C GLN A 147 -23.01 -14.50 -23.63
N GLN A 148 -21.73 -14.66 -23.94
CA GLN A 148 -21.18 -15.82 -24.64
C GLN A 148 -21.41 -17.12 -23.85
N TYR A 149 -21.18 -17.08 -22.52
CA TYR A 149 -21.34 -18.26 -21.67
C TYR A 149 -22.70 -18.38 -21.00
N GLN A 150 -23.66 -17.52 -21.38
CA GLN A 150 -25.05 -17.56 -20.89
C GLN A 150 -25.15 -17.63 -19.36
N LEU A 151 -24.45 -16.72 -18.67
CA LEU A 151 -24.35 -16.74 -17.21
C LEU A 151 -25.59 -16.20 -16.47
N GLN A 152 -26.77 -16.12 -17.13
CA GLN A 152 -28.02 -15.57 -16.56
C GLN A 152 -28.51 -16.34 -15.31
N ASN A 153 -28.15 -17.61 -15.20
CA ASN A 153 -28.51 -18.45 -14.05
C ASN A 153 -27.37 -18.59 -13.02
N SER A 154 -26.27 -17.87 -13.22
CA SER A 154 -25.11 -17.87 -12.34
C SER A 154 -25.11 -16.64 -11.47
N ARG A 155 -24.62 -16.75 -10.22
CA ARG A 155 -24.33 -15.62 -9.36
C ARG A 155 -23.01 -15.01 -9.75
N VAL A 156 -23.07 -13.85 -10.35
CA VAL A 156 -21.88 -13.14 -10.87
C VAL A 156 -21.65 -11.86 -10.07
N VAL A 157 -20.41 -11.63 -9.69
CA VAL A 157 -19.95 -10.38 -9.06
C VAL A 157 -18.93 -9.69 -9.96
N TYR A 158 -19.11 -8.38 -10.14
CA TYR A 158 -18.10 -7.50 -10.71
C TYR A 158 -17.50 -6.64 -9.61
N HIS A 159 -16.21 -6.78 -9.37
CA HIS A 159 -15.47 -6.05 -8.34
C HIS A 159 -14.51 -5.04 -8.97
N ALA A 160 -14.79 -3.76 -8.79
CA ALA A 160 -13.98 -2.65 -9.29
C ALA A 160 -13.09 -2.08 -8.19
N ASN A 161 -11.81 -1.90 -8.51
CA ASN A 161 -10.83 -1.32 -7.59
C ASN A 161 -10.46 0.10 -7.99
N GLU A 162 -10.63 1.04 -7.08
CA GLU A 162 -10.33 2.46 -7.20
C GLU A 162 -11.24 3.22 -8.18
N TRP A 163 -11.20 4.57 -8.11
CA TRP A 163 -11.91 5.45 -9.02
C TRP A 163 -11.61 5.13 -10.50
N MET A 164 -10.41 4.63 -10.77
CA MET A 164 -9.95 4.22 -12.10
C MET A 164 -10.83 3.12 -12.73
N CYS A 165 -11.55 2.34 -11.93
CA CYS A 165 -12.46 1.29 -12.39
C CYS A 165 -13.95 1.65 -12.15
N GLY A 166 -14.23 2.87 -11.72
CA GLY A 166 -15.58 3.29 -11.34
C GLY A 166 -16.56 3.31 -12.51
N LEU A 167 -16.15 3.78 -13.69
CA LEU A 167 -17.00 3.81 -14.88
C LEU A 167 -17.53 2.42 -15.23
N GLY A 168 -16.67 1.42 -15.19
CA GLY A 168 -17.06 0.03 -15.46
C GLY A 168 -18.09 -0.51 -14.48
N ALA A 169 -17.92 -0.19 -13.19
CA ALA A 169 -18.90 -0.57 -12.17
C ALA A 169 -20.28 0.07 -12.41
N LEU A 170 -20.32 1.36 -12.79
CA LEU A 170 -21.56 2.06 -13.14
C LEU A 170 -22.20 1.48 -14.41
N TYR A 171 -21.38 1.14 -15.41
CA TYR A 171 -21.85 0.50 -16.64
C TYR A 171 -22.51 -0.85 -16.35
N ILE A 172 -21.82 -1.72 -15.61
CA ILE A 172 -22.33 -3.05 -15.23
C ILE A 172 -23.62 -2.92 -14.42
N ASN A 173 -23.65 -2.04 -13.42
CA ASN A 173 -24.84 -1.81 -12.60
C ASN A 173 -26.07 -1.39 -13.44
N ASN A 174 -25.86 -0.60 -14.50
CA ASN A 174 -26.94 -0.14 -15.38
C ASN A 174 -27.34 -1.18 -16.43
N LYS A 175 -26.36 -1.78 -17.13
CA LYS A 175 -26.61 -2.61 -18.32
C LYS A 175 -26.84 -4.08 -17.98
N LEU A 176 -26.28 -4.55 -16.87
CA LEU A 176 -26.36 -5.93 -16.40
C LEU A 176 -26.82 -5.97 -14.94
N PRO A 177 -28.07 -5.54 -14.66
CA PRO A 177 -28.55 -5.35 -13.27
C PRO A 177 -28.60 -6.62 -12.43
N GLN A 178 -28.49 -7.79 -13.06
CA GLN A 178 -28.40 -9.09 -12.39
C GLN A 178 -27.00 -9.42 -11.84
N ILE A 179 -25.97 -8.67 -12.23
CA ILE A 179 -24.62 -8.82 -11.70
C ILE A 179 -24.50 -7.97 -10.42
N GLY A 180 -24.04 -8.59 -9.33
CA GLY A 180 -23.71 -7.86 -8.10
C GLY A 180 -22.44 -7.02 -8.28
N THR A 181 -22.51 -5.73 -7.95
CA THR A 181 -21.39 -4.81 -8.10
C THR A 181 -20.75 -4.48 -6.76
N VAL A 182 -19.43 -4.65 -6.67
CA VAL A 182 -18.60 -4.23 -5.53
C VAL A 182 -17.61 -3.18 -5.98
N PHE A 183 -17.47 -2.12 -5.22
CA PHE A 183 -16.48 -1.07 -5.44
C PHE A 183 -15.61 -0.88 -4.20
N THR A 184 -14.30 -0.99 -4.37
CA THR A 184 -13.33 -0.72 -3.30
C THR A 184 -12.54 0.54 -3.63
N THR A 185 -12.67 1.57 -2.80
CA THR A 185 -11.71 2.68 -2.79
C THR A 185 -10.60 2.39 -1.77
N HIS A 186 -9.34 2.41 -2.22
CA HIS A 186 -8.19 2.13 -1.36
C HIS A 186 -7.68 3.39 -0.65
N ALA A 187 -8.01 4.55 -1.18
CA ALA A 187 -7.87 5.86 -0.58
C ALA A 187 -8.81 6.81 -1.30
N THR A 188 -9.53 7.69 -0.58
CA THR A 188 -10.33 8.67 -1.27
C THR A 188 -9.44 9.63 -2.06
N SER A 189 -9.78 9.88 -3.33
CA SER A 189 -8.98 10.78 -4.17
C SER A 189 -8.91 12.19 -3.56
N ILE A 190 -10.02 12.67 -3.02
CA ILE A 190 -10.07 13.99 -2.40
C ILE A 190 -9.37 14.05 -1.04
N GLY A 191 -9.50 13.04 -0.19
CA GLY A 191 -8.80 12.97 1.10
C GLY A 191 -7.28 12.94 0.90
N ARG A 192 -6.79 12.14 -0.04
CA ARG A 192 -5.38 12.13 -0.44
C ARG A 192 -4.91 13.49 -0.95
N SER A 193 -5.74 14.19 -1.72
CA SER A 193 -5.41 15.51 -2.25
C SER A 193 -5.37 16.58 -1.16
N ILE A 194 -6.30 16.57 -0.19
CA ILE A 194 -6.29 17.47 0.96
C ILE A 194 -4.99 17.29 1.76
N ALA A 195 -4.66 16.05 2.12
CA ALA A 195 -3.44 15.72 2.85
C ALA A 195 -2.16 16.05 2.06
N GLY A 196 -2.15 15.76 0.76
CA GLY A 196 -1.03 16.02 -0.15
C GLY A 196 -0.76 17.52 -0.36
N ASN A 197 -1.79 18.36 -0.26
CA ASN A 197 -1.68 19.82 -0.29
C ASN A 197 -1.45 20.44 1.10
N GLN A 198 -1.06 19.64 2.08
CA GLN A 198 -0.73 20.06 3.45
C GLN A 198 -1.87 20.77 4.19
N LYS A 199 -3.12 20.55 3.75
CA LYS A 199 -4.30 21.03 4.45
C LYS A 199 -4.61 20.08 5.62
N PRO A 200 -5.12 20.59 6.78
CA PRO A 200 -5.55 19.72 7.87
C PRO A 200 -6.74 18.89 7.40
N LEU A 201 -6.64 17.57 7.52
CA LEU A 201 -7.67 16.65 7.05
C LEU A 201 -8.55 16.15 8.19
N TYR A 202 -7.94 15.58 9.22
CA TYR A 202 -8.67 14.75 10.17
C TYR A 202 -9.42 15.53 11.22
N ASP A 203 -8.86 16.62 11.76
CA ASP A 203 -9.53 17.46 12.76
C ASP A 203 -10.70 18.26 12.17
N TYR A 204 -10.74 18.42 10.85
CA TYR A 204 -11.81 19.12 10.13
C TYR A 204 -12.61 18.24 9.18
N LEU A 205 -12.41 16.93 9.23
CA LEU A 205 -13.04 15.99 8.29
C LEU A 205 -14.56 16.13 8.25
N PHE A 206 -15.17 16.27 9.42
CA PHE A 206 -16.63 16.47 9.59
C PHE A 206 -17.17 17.80 9.04
N ALA A 207 -16.29 18.78 8.83
CA ALA A 207 -16.66 20.13 8.36
C ALA A 207 -16.39 20.33 6.86
N TYR A 208 -15.63 19.44 6.22
CA TYR A 208 -15.38 19.51 4.79
C TYR A 208 -16.60 19.08 3.97
N ASN A 209 -16.83 19.83 2.89
CA ASN A 209 -17.67 19.38 1.80
C ASN A 209 -16.78 18.83 0.67
N GLY A 210 -16.91 17.54 0.34
CA GLY A 210 -16.05 16.87 -0.64
C GLY A 210 -16.11 17.49 -2.03
N ASP A 211 -17.29 17.89 -2.49
CA ASP A 211 -17.50 18.50 -3.82
C ASP A 211 -16.84 19.89 -3.89
N GLN A 212 -16.98 20.70 -2.83
CA GLN A 212 -16.30 21.99 -2.73
C GLN A 212 -14.78 21.83 -2.73
N MET A 213 -14.25 20.90 -1.93
CA MET A 213 -12.82 20.63 -1.86
C MET A 213 -12.28 20.11 -3.19
N ALA A 214 -13.05 19.29 -3.90
CA ALA A 214 -12.71 18.84 -5.24
C ALA A 214 -12.58 20.03 -6.22
N GLY A 215 -13.47 21.00 -6.12
CA GLY A 215 -13.39 22.25 -6.90
C GLY A 215 -12.14 23.06 -6.57
N GLU A 216 -11.82 23.24 -5.29
CA GLU A 216 -10.65 23.99 -4.83
C GLU A 216 -9.30 23.34 -5.25
N LEU A 217 -9.26 22.01 -5.29
CA LEU A 217 -8.04 21.24 -5.53
C LEU A 217 -7.95 20.67 -6.96
N ASN A 218 -8.83 21.07 -7.87
CA ASN A 218 -8.90 20.57 -9.26
C ASN A 218 -9.03 19.04 -9.33
N MET A 219 -9.89 18.47 -8.49
CA MET A 219 -10.14 17.04 -8.41
C MET A 219 -11.55 16.65 -8.84
N GLN A 220 -12.30 17.56 -9.49
CA GLN A 220 -13.74 17.41 -9.76
C GLN A 220 -14.07 16.09 -10.45
N SER A 221 -13.41 15.76 -11.55
CA SER A 221 -13.72 14.55 -12.32
C SER A 221 -13.39 13.27 -11.56
N LYS A 222 -12.20 13.18 -10.95
CA LYS A 222 -11.81 12.01 -10.16
C LYS A 222 -12.70 11.82 -8.93
N HIS A 223 -13.00 12.90 -8.22
CA HIS A 223 -13.91 12.88 -7.08
C HIS A 223 -15.33 12.50 -7.50
N SER A 224 -15.82 13.08 -8.60
CA SER A 224 -17.18 12.83 -9.10
C SER A 224 -17.38 11.35 -9.46
N ILE A 225 -16.47 10.74 -10.23
CA ILE A 225 -16.58 9.31 -10.59
C ILE A 225 -16.50 8.43 -9.36
N GLU A 226 -15.60 8.70 -8.40
CA GLU A 226 -15.47 7.95 -7.17
C GLU A 226 -16.74 8.03 -6.31
N LYS A 227 -17.25 9.24 -6.10
CA LYS A 227 -18.48 9.49 -5.32
C LYS A 227 -19.70 8.81 -5.93
N GLN A 228 -19.92 8.99 -7.23
CA GLN A 228 -21.06 8.39 -7.92
C GLN A 228 -20.97 6.87 -7.95
N THR A 229 -19.79 6.31 -8.17
CA THR A 229 -19.60 4.86 -8.08
C THR A 229 -19.96 4.34 -6.69
N ALA A 230 -19.46 4.97 -5.64
CA ALA A 230 -19.79 4.61 -4.25
C ALA A 230 -21.29 4.64 -3.96
N LEU A 231 -22.01 5.61 -4.52
CA LEU A 231 -23.46 5.78 -4.32
C LEU A 231 -24.31 4.71 -5.01
N TYR A 232 -23.89 4.25 -6.20
CA TYR A 232 -24.73 3.41 -7.07
C TYR A 232 -24.39 1.93 -7.05
N VAL A 233 -23.19 1.51 -6.64
CA VAL A 233 -22.85 0.09 -6.54
C VAL A 233 -23.64 -0.63 -5.45
N ASP A 234 -23.74 -1.93 -5.54
CA ASP A 234 -24.46 -2.76 -4.57
C ASP A 234 -23.74 -2.86 -3.23
N CYS A 235 -22.42 -2.94 -3.26
CA CYS A 235 -21.59 -2.95 -2.06
C CYS A 235 -20.40 -2.00 -2.21
N PHE A 236 -20.37 -0.97 -1.38
CA PHE A 236 -19.27 -0.02 -1.30
C PHE A 236 -18.32 -0.39 -0.17
N THR A 237 -17.04 -0.47 -0.45
CA THR A 237 -16.01 -0.96 0.47
C THR A 237 -14.78 -0.06 0.48
N THR A 238 -14.02 -0.14 1.56
CA THR A 238 -12.70 0.47 1.70
C THR A 238 -11.80 -0.40 2.59
N VAL A 239 -10.54 -0.02 2.75
CA VAL A 239 -9.51 -0.87 3.35
C VAL A 239 -9.32 -0.69 4.86
N SER A 240 -9.92 0.35 5.46
CA SER A 240 -9.73 0.63 6.88
C SER A 240 -10.80 1.53 7.47
N ASP A 241 -10.88 1.56 8.80
CA ASP A 241 -11.83 2.42 9.51
C ASP A 241 -11.51 3.92 9.32
N ILE A 242 -10.22 4.29 9.21
CA ILE A 242 -9.85 5.70 8.94
C ILE A 242 -10.32 6.14 7.56
N THR A 243 -10.16 5.31 6.53
CA THR A 243 -10.65 5.61 5.18
C THR A 243 -12.18 5.53 5.11
N ALA A 244 -12.82 4.66 5.90
CA ALA A 244 -14.28 4.61 6.00
C ALA A 244 -14.86 5.94 6.50
N ASN A 245 -14.20 6.60 7.45
CA ASN A 245 -14.58 7.94 7.89
C ASN A 245 -14.43 8.98 6.77
N GLU A 246 -13.35 8.93 5.99
CA GLU A 246 -13.20 9.79 4.82
C GLU A 246 -14.31 9.56 3.80
N CYS A 247 -14.66 8.31 3.51
CA CYS A 247 -15.75 7.96 2.59
C CYS A 247 -17.08 8.57 3.07
N LYS A 248 -17.39 8.41 4.33
CA LYS A 248 -18.63 8.96 4.92
C LYS A 248 -18.71 10.47 4.77
N GLU A 249 -17.65 11.19 5.13
CA GLU A 249 -17.68 12.66 5.21
C GLU A 249 -17.38 13.34 3.85
N LEU A 250 -16.55 12.75 2.99
CA LEU A 250 -16.14 13.37 1.74
C LEU A 250 -16.88 12.85 0.50
N LEU A 251 -17.37 11.61 0.53
CA LEU A 251 -18.16 11.01 -0.54
C LEU A 251 -19.66 10.96 -0.20
N ASP A 252 -20.08 11.44 0.97
CA ASP A 252 -21.46 11.36 1.48
C ASP A 252 -22.02 9.92 1.48
N LYS A 253 -21.14 8.93 1.60
CA LYS A 253 -21.53 7.52 1.55
C LYS A 253 -20.75 6.69 2.58
N PRO A 254 -21.39 6.19 3.64
CA PRO A 254 -20.80 5.19 4.50
C PRO A 254 -20.49 3.91 3.73
N VAL A 255 -19.38 3.25 4.05
CA VAL A 255 -19.04 1.95 3.47
C VAL A 255 -19.92 0.83 4.04
N ASP A 256 -20.23 -0.16 3.23
CA ASP A 256 -20.98 -1.34 3.65
C ASP A 256 -20.06 -2.33 4.40
N VAL A 257 -18.81 -2.51 3.94
CA VAL A 257 -17.82 -3.41 4.54
C VAL A 257 -16.43 -2.79 4.48
N VAL A 258 -15.64 -2.95 5.55
CA VAL A 258 -14.20 -2.66 5.55
C VAL A 258 -13.44 -3.94 5.20
N LEU A 259 -12.57 -3.84 4.19
CA LEU A 259 -11.74 -4.93 3.67
C LEU A 259 -10.27 -4.69 4.05
N PRO A 260 -9.81 -5.11 5.24
CA PRO A 260 -8.43 -4.89 5.65
C PRO A 260 -7.46 -5.63 4.74
N ASN A 261 -6.28 -5.04 4.53
CA ASN A 261 -5.27 -5.61 3.66
C ASN A 261 -4.38 -6.60 4.42
N SER A 262 -4.20 -7.77 3.85
CA SER A 262 -3.36 -8.83 4.41
C SER A 262 -1.97 -8.85 3.76
N PHE A 263 -1.10 -9.64 4.33
CA PHE A 263 0.26 -9.90 3.88
C PHE A 263 0.46 -11.40 3.59
N ASP A 264 1.21 -11.71 2.54
CA ASP A 264 1.63 -13.08 2.26
C ASP A 264 2.86 -13.44 3.10
N ASN A 265 2.66 -14.22 4.15
CA ASN A 265 3.73 -14.63 5.06
C ASN A 265 4.65 -15.72 4.50
N SER A 266 4.44 -16.18 3.28
CA SER A 266 5.32 -17.15 2.62
C SER A 266 6.74 -16.61 2.41
N PHE A 267 6.89 -15.30 2.32
CA PHE A 267 8.19 -14.62 2.22
C PHE A 267 8.99 -14.61 3.53
N VAL A 268 8.34 -14.85 4.65
CA VAL A 268 9.00 -14.82 5.97
C VAL A 268 9.81 -16.10 6.18
N PRO A 269 11.13 -16.00 6.36
CA PRO A 269 11.95 -17.18 6.63
C PRO A 269 11.58 -17.81 7.98
N LYS A 270 11.74 -19.13 8.08
CA LYS A 270 11.33 -19.89 9.26
C LYS A 270 12.54 -20.55 9.96
N GLY A 271 12.41 -20.77 11.27
CA GLY A 271 13.39 -21.51 12.06
C GLY A 271 14.83 -20.97 11.95
N ALA A 272 15.81 -21.84 11.76
CA ALA A 272 17.22 -21.46 11.66
C ALA A 272 17.54 -20.50 10.50
N ALA A 273 16.76 -20.55 9.41
CA ALA A 273 16.92 -19.62 8.28
C ALA A 273 16.59 -18.18 8.71
N PHE A 274 15.56 -17.97 9.53
CA PHE A 274 15.21 -16.67 10.07
C PHE A 274 16.37 -16.08 10.89
N THR A 275 16.88 -16.84 11.85
CA THR A 275 17.99 -16.39 12.71
C THR A 275 19.24 -16.06 11.90
N ARG A 276 19.59 -16.90 10.91
CA ARG A 276 20.74 -16.67 10.04
C ARG A 276 20.58 -15.42 9.19
N LYS A 277 19.44 -15.25 8.52
CA LYS A 277 19.17 -14.07 7.69
C LYS A 277 19.15 -12.78 8.50
N ARG A 278 18.54 -12.81 9.70
CA ARG A 278 18.57 -11.67 10.61
C ARG A 278 20.01 -11.27 10.98
N LYS A 279 20.86 -12.26 11.32
CA LYS A 279 22.26 -11.99 11.66
C LYS A 279 23.02 -11.38 10.49
N VAL A 280 22.82 -11.89 9.28
CA VAL A 280 23.44 -11.36 8.05
C VAL A 280 22.98 -9.93 7.78
N ALA A 281 21.70 -9.66 7.85
CA ALA A 281 21.13 -8.33 7.61
C ALA A 281 21.62 -7.32 8.64
N ARG A 282 21.58 -7.65 9.92
CA ARG A 282 22.07 -6.79 11.01
C ARG A 282 23.56 -6.46 10.82
N LYS A 283 24.38 -7.48 10.53
CA LYS A 283 25.80 -7.29 10.25
C LYS A 283 26.01 -6.32 9.08
N ARG A 284 25.23 -6.47 7.99
CA ARG A 284 25.36 -5.59 6.82
C ARG A 284 24.98 -4.13 7.13
N LEU A 285 23.91 -3.91 7.89
CA LEU A 285 23.50 -2.59 8.34
C LEU A 285 24.61 -1.90 9.15
N LEU A 286 25.21 -2.62 10.09
CA LEU A 286 26.34 -2.10 10.89
C LEU A 286 27.61 -1.89 10.06
N GLU A 287 27.93 -2.77 9.12
CA GLU A 287 29.07 -2.59 8.21
C GLU A 287 28.94 -1.32 7.37
N VAL A 288 27.75 -1.08 6.82
CA VAL A 288 27.47 0.14 6.05
C VAL A 288 27.59 1.38 6.93
N ALA A 289 26.98 1.35 8.12
CA ALA A 289 27.08 2.44 9.08
C ALA A 289 28.54 2.71 9.48
N ASN A 290 29.30 1.68 9.87
CA ASN A 290 30.70 1.82 10.28
C ASN A 290 31.59 2.37 9.17
N ALA A 291 31.42 1.89 7.94
CA ALA A 291 32.18 2.37 6.80
C ALA A 291 31.86 3.83 6.46
N LEU A 292 30.61 4.25 6.59
CA LEU A 292 30.16 5.61 6.33
C LEU A 292 30.63 6.58 7.42
N LEU A 293 30.46 6.19 8.68
CA LEU A 293 30.70 7.00 9.86
C LEU A 293 32.17 7.03 10.30
N GLY A 294 32.99 6.07 9.86
CA GLY A 294 34.35 5.89 10.38
C GLY A 294 34.37 5.52 11.86
N GLU A 295 33.47 4.65 12.27
CA GLU A 295 33.31 4.21 13.65
C GLU A 295 33.24 2.69 13.73
N GLN A 296 33.36 2.16 14.94
CA GLN A 296 33.14 0.75 15.24
C GLN A 296 31.99 0.66 16.24
N LEU A 297 30.78 0.60 15.70
CA LEU A 297 29.57 0.41 16.51
C LEU A 297 29.50 -1.06 16.96
N ASP A 298 29.18 -1.25 18.22
CA ASP A 298 29.11 -2.58 18.83
C ASP A 298 27.79 -3.30 18.50
N ASP A 299 27.74 -4.58 18.84
CA ASP A 299 26.56 -5.42 18.63
C ASP A 299 25.35 -5.01 19.49
N ASP A 300 25.55 -4.20 20.53
CA ASP A 300 24.50 -3.65 21.39
C ASP A 300 23.86 -2.36 20.82
N THR A 301 24.41 -1.85 19.75
CA THR A 301 23.85 -0.69 19.03
C THR A 301 22.43 -0.98 18.56
N LEU A 302 21.49 -0.10 18.88
CA LEU A 302 20.10 -0.22 18.47
C LEU A 302 19.94 0.22 17.00
N ILE A 303 19.36 -0.63 16.17
CA ILE A 303 19.06 -0.32 14.78
C ILE A 303 17.57 -0.06 14.66
N VAL A 304 17.21 1.17 14.28
CA VAL A 304 15.82 1.56 14.01
C VAL A 304 15.69 2.04 12.57
N SER A 305 14.52 1.89 11.98
CA SER A 305 14.29 2.40 10.62
C SER A 305 12.88 2.94 10.40
N THR A 306 12.76 3.76 9.37
CA THR A 306 11.50 4.06 8.70
C THR A 306 11.64 3.77 7.22
N SER A 307 10.56 3.29 6.58
CA SER A 307 10.56 2.92 5.16
C SER A 307 9.22 3.23 4.50
N GLY A 308 9.19 3.25 3.19
CA GLY A 308 8.00 3.52 2.40
C GLY A 308 8.27 4.45 1.22
N ARG A 309 7.22 5.05 0.66
CA ARG A 309 7.35 6.07 -0.39
C ARG A 309 7.87 7.39 0.19
N TYR A 310 8.55 8.17 -0.63
CA TYR A 310 9.06 9.47 -0.22
C TYR A 310 7.94 10.53 -0.18
N GLU A 311 7.03 10.37 0.74
CA GLU A 311 6.00 11.35 1.08
C GLU A 311 6.34 11.94 2.45
N PHE A 312 7.16 12.99 2.45
CA PHE A 312 7.89 13.50 3.61
C PHE A 312 7.02 13.73 4.84
N ARG A 313 5.87 14.42 4.70
CA ARG A 313 4.89 14.63 5.77
C ARG A 313 3.94 13.44 5.95
N ASN A 314 3.37 12.93 4.86
CA ASN A 314 2.30 11.94 4.94
C ASN A 314 2.78 10.59 5.51
N LYS A 315 4.03 10.23 5.23
CA LYS A 315 4.67 9.04 5.83
C LYS A 315 5.35 9.33 7.17
N GLY A 316 5.34 10.58 7.63
CA GLY A 316 5.90 10.98 8.92
C GLY A 316 7.43 10.96 8.96
N ILE A 317 8.10 11.09 7.81
CA ILE A 317 9.56 11.15 7.76
C ILE A 317 10.06 12.37 8.53
N ASP A 318 9.35 13.48 8.44
CA ASP A 318 9.61 14.72 9.19
C ASP A 318 9.60 14.50 10.70
N VAL A 319 8.54 13.91 11.21
CA VAL A 319 8.41 13.66 12.67
C VAL A 319 9.37 12.56 13.15
N PHE A 320 9.74 11.61 12.28
CA PHE A 320 10.80 10.64 12.57
C PHE A 320 12.16 11.36 12.78
N VAL A 321 12.54 12.25 11.88
CA VAL A 321 13.79 13.03 12.01
C VAL A 321 13.75 13.90 13.27
N GLU A 322 12.62 14.56 13.54
CA GLU A 322 12.44 15.35 14.76
C GLU A 322 12.60 14.50 16.02
N ALA A 323 12.01 13.32 16.05
CA ALA A 323 12.13 12.40 17.18
C ALA A 323 13.60 11.95 17.39
N MET A 324 14.33 11.67 16.30
CA MET A 324 15.76 11.32 16.39
C MET A 324 16.60 12.50 16.88
N ASN A 325 16.27 13.74 16.49
CA ASN A 325 16.88 14.95 17.00
C ASN A 325 16.67 15.11 18.52
N ARG A 326 15.46 14.86 19.01
CA ARG A 326 15.16 14.89 20.46
C ARG A 326 15.88 13.78 21.20
N LEU A 327 15.92 12.57 20.62
CA LEU A 327 16.63 11.43 21.19
C LEU A 327 18.15 11.69 21.28
N LEU A 328 18.74 12.33 20.28
CA LEU A 328 20.15 12.72 20.26
C LEU A 328 20.50 13.63 21.46
N ARG A 329 19.56 14.48 21.89
CA ARG A 329 19.72 15.41 23.00
C ARG A 329 19.35 14.80 24.36
N ASP A 330 18.87 13.57 24.39
CA ASP A 330 18.50 12.85 25.61
C ASP A 330 19.78 12.33 26.31
N ARG A 331 20.08 12.91 27.47
CA ARG A 331 21.28 12.57 28.26
C ARG A 331 21.18 11.20 28.92
N ASP A 332 19.98 10.67 29.05
CA ASP A 332 19.71 9.38 29.69
C ASP A 332 19.80 8.20 28.72
N LEU A 333 19.92 8.48 27.42
CA LEU A 333 20.14 7.46 26.39
C LEU A 333 21.50 6.77 26.60
N LYS A 334 21.48 5.47 26.87
CA LYS A 334 22.69 4.68 27.18
C LYS A 334 23.29 3.99 25.97
N LYS A 335 22.47 3.53 25.04
CA LYS A 335 22.89 2.81 23.83
C LYS A 335 23.13 3.76 22.66
N ASN A 336 24.03 3.37 21.77
CA ASN A 336 24.09 3.98 20.45
C ASN A 336 22.87 3.56 19.64
N VAL A 337 22.37 4.47 18.81
CA VAL A 337 21.24 4.26 17.91
C VAL A 337 21.65 4.62 16.50
N VAL A 338 21.45 3.73 15.56
CA VAL A 338 21.55 4.01 14.13
C VAL A 338 20.14 3.97 13.55
N ALA A 339 19.70 5.10 13.04
CA ALA A 339 18.38 5.30 12.46
C ALA A 339 18.49 5.37 10.93
N PHE A 340 17.96 4.37 10.24
CA PHE A 340 17.93 4.34 8.77
C PHE A 340 16.62 4.92 8.24
N ILE A 341 16.74 5.78 7.23
CA ILE A 341 15.61 6.26 6.42
C ILE A 341 15.69 5.55 5.07
N GLU A 342 14.90 4.49 4.91
CA GLU A 342 14.90 3.56 3.77
C GLU A 342 13.80 3.96 2.78
N VAL A 343 13.96 5.12 2.14
CA VAL A 343 12.93 5.73 1.31
C VAL A 343 13.53 6.12 -0.03
N PRO A 344 13.03 5.57 -1.17
CA PRO A 344 13.56 5.92 -2.48
C PRO A 344 13.38 7.41 -2.78
N GLY A 345 14.51 8.13 -2.87
CA GLY A 345 14.56 9.53 -3.28
C GLY A 345 14.86 9.69 -4.77
N TRP A 346 15.18 10.91 -5.17
CA TRP A 346 15.69 11.14 -6.52
C TRP A 346 17.17 10.73 -6.60
N VAL A 347 17.36 9.43 -6.53
CA VAL A 347 18.65 8.78 -6.38
C VAL A 347 19.48 8.85 -7.67
N GLY A 348 20.77 9.18 -7.50
CA GLY A 348 21.81 9.04 -8.50
C GLY A 348 22.61 7.75 -8.30
N GLU A 349 23.93 7.86 -8.34
CA GLU A 349 24.83 6.70 -8.23
C GLU A 349 25.11 6.32 -6.76
N PRO A 350 25.34 5.02 -6.47
CA PRO A 350 25.91 4.62 -5.18
C PRO A 350 27.29 5.26 -4.97
N ARG A 351 27.59 5.60 -3.75
CA ARG A 351 28.86 6.28 -3.41
C ARG A 351 30.05 5.35 -3.60
N LYS A 352 30.96 5.71 -4.52
CA LYS A 352 32.19 4.94 -4.80
C LYS A 352 33.13 4.86 -3.60
N ASP A 353 33.29 5.96 -2.87
CA ASP A 353 34.11 6.02 -1.65
C ASP A 353 33.60 5.05 -0.57
N LEU A 354 32.28 4.93 -0.42
CA LEU A 354 31.66 3.98 0.49
C LEU A 354 31.82 2.54 -0.02
N GLN A 355 31.62 2.30 -1.32
CA GLN A 355 31.84 0.99 -1.94
C GLN A 355 33.27 0.49 -1.73
N GLU A 356 34.26 1.37 -1.92
CA GLU A 356 35.69 1.05 -1.71
C GLU A 356 35.96 0.64 -0.26
N ARG A 357 35.42 1.38 0.72
CA ARG A 357 35.53 0.99 2.13
C ARG A 357 34.91 -0.36 2.43
N LEU A 358 33.71 -0.61 1.92
CA LEU A 358 33.00 -1.88 2.10
C LEU A 358 33.73 -3.08 1.45
N GLN A 359 34.34 -2.88 0.29
CA GLN A 359 35.12 -3.92 -0.42
C GLN A 359 36.43 -4.23 0.30
N ASN A 360 37.11 -3.19 0.80
CA ASN A 360 38.38 -3.37 1.51
C ASN A 360 38.22 -4.01 2.89
N GLY A 361 37.03 -3.96 3.48
CA GLY A 361 36.70 -4.59 4.75
C GLY A 361 37.52 -4.06 5.94
N GLY A 362 38.10 -2.87 5.82
CA GLY A 362 38.95 -2.25 6.82
C GLY A 362 38.14 -1.59 7.94
N GLN A 363 38.83 -1.32 9.05
CA GLN A 363 38.33 -0.44 10.11
C GLN A 363 38.75 1.00 9.79
N TYR A 364 37.80 1.91 9.83
CA TYR A 364 38.02 3.33 9.57
C TYR A 364 37.75 4.12 10.84
N ASP A 365 38.50 5.20 11.05
CA ASP A 365 38.42 6.09 12.22
C ASP A 365 37.96 7.51 11.86
N THR A 366 37.71 7.75 10.57
CA THR A 366 37.24 9.04 10.04
C THR A 366 35.98 8.85 9.21
N PRO A 367 34.96 9.71 9.37
CA PRO A 367 33.75 9.64 8.54
C PRO A 367 34.08 9.98 7.08
N LEU A 368 33.22 9.51 6.17
CA LEU A 368 33.18 10.05 4.81
C LEU A 368 32.54 11.44 4.81
N ASP A 369 32.81 12.22 3.79
CA ASP A 369 32.10 13.49 3.58
C ASP A 369 30.59 13.22 3.47
N VAL A 370 29.79 14.08 4.09
CA VAL A 370 28.33 13.90 4.16
C VAL A 370 27.93 12.49 4.65
N PRO A 371 28.23 12.15 5.91
CA PRO A 371 28.04 10.79 6.44
C PRO A 371 26.56 10.46 6.75
N GLN A 372 25.63 11.24 6.20
CA GLN A 372 24.19 11.06 6.34
C GLN A 372 23.57 10.30 5.17
N VAL A 373 24.31 10.05 4.07
CA VAL A 373 23.72 9.48 2.84
C VAL A 373 24.58 8.40 2.24
N THR A 374 23.95 7.33 1.76
CA THR A 374 24.63 6.17 1.13
C THR A 374 24.76 6.26 -0.38
N HIS A 375 23.91 7.05 -1.02
CA HIS A 375 23.88 7.29 -2.47
C HIS A 375 23.78 8.78 -2.72
N TRP A 376 24.39 9.24 -3.79
CA TRP A 376 24.22 10.64 -4.21
C TRP A 376 22.80 10.86 -4.74
N LEU A 377 22.22 12.01 -4.44
CA LEU A 377 20.94 12.44 -4.98
C LEU A 377 21.16 13.48 -6.08
N HIS A 378 20.29 13.51 -7.07
CA HIS A 378 20.32 14.58 -8.08
C HIS A 378 19.99 15.96 -7.49
N ASN A 379 19.30 16.00 -6.35
CA ASN A 379 18.87 17.22 -5.65
C ASN A 379 19.46 17.37 -4.24
N MET A 380 20.73 17.00 -4.04
CA MET A 380 21.40 17.02 -2.72
C MET A 380 21.16 18.30 -1.88
N SER A 381 21.12 19.47 -2.53
CA SER A 381 20.93 20.76 -1.84
C SER A 381 19.47 21.10 -1.49
N HIS A 382 18.51 20.36 -2.03
CA HIS A 382 17.07 20.65 -1.91
C HIS A 382 16.26 19.45 -1.41
N ASP A 383 16.92 18.35 -1.05
CA ASP A 383 16.25 17.18 -0.48
C ASP A 383 15.74 17.50 0.93
N ASN A 384 14.49 17.12 1.21
CA ASN A 384 13.84 17.44 2.48
C ASN A 384 14.49 16.75 3.68
N VAL A 385 14.92 15.47 3.52
CA VAL A 385 15.59 14.73 4.61
C VAL A 385 16.93 15.38 4.94
N LEU A 386 17.79 15.58 3.93
CA LEU A 386 19.10 16.19 4.13
C LEU A 386 18.98 17.63 4.63
N GLY A 387 18.00 18.38 4.13
CA GLY A 387 17.71 19.74 4.59
C GLY A 387 17.33 19.78 6.07
N MET A 388 16.48 18.85 6.52
CA MET A 388 16.05 18.78 7.92
C MET A 388 17.17 18.32 8.85
N LEU A 389 17.99 17.34 8.44
CA LEU A 389 19.16 16.92 9.20
C LEU A 389 20.16 18.09 9.37
N LYS A 390 20.38 18.86 8.32
CA LYS A 390 21.21 20.06 8.37
C LYS A 390 20.62 21.13 9.29
N TYR A 391 19.32 21.35 9.22
CA TYR A 391 18.62 22.33 10.06
C TYR A 391 18.77 22.01 11.56
N TYR A 392 18.72 20.73 11.93
CA TYR A 392 18.90 20.27 13.32
C TYR A 392 20.37 20.05 13.72
N ASP A 393 21.33 20.39 12.88
CA ASP A 393 22.76 20.16 13.14
C ASP A 393 23.12 18.68 13.39
N MET A 394 22.41 17.77 12.73
CA MET A 394 22.61 16.32 12.83
C MET A 394 23.64 15.85 11.80
N HIS A 395 24.91 15.91 12.18
CA HIS A 395 26.04 15.61 11.29
C HIS A 395 26.67 14.24 11.53
N ASN A 396 26.06 13.40 12.35
CA ASN A 396 26.60 12.09 12.72
C ASN A 396 28.03 12.17 13.28
N ARG A 397 28.27 13.13 14.19
CA ARG A 397 29.57 13.29 14.83
C ARG A 397 29.90 12.06 15.68
N LYS A 398 31.17 11.78 15.89
CA LYS A 398 31.64 10.59 16.63
C LYS A 398 31.02 10.48 18.02
N ASP A 399 30.83 11.59 18.71
CA ASP A 399 30.26 11.62 20.06
C ASP A 399 28.71 11.59 20.08
N ASP A 400 28.07 11.71 18.93
CA ASP A 400 26.62 11.61 18.82
C ASP A 400 26.18 10.17 19.06
N ARG A 401 25.28 9.93 20.02
CA ARG A 401 24.74 8.60 20.28
C ARG A 401 23.69 8.19 19.26
N VAL A 402 23.09 9.12 18.56
CA VAL A 402 22.10 8.87 17.51
C VAL A 402 22.68 9.26 16.18
N LYS A 403 22.79 8.32 15.27
CA LYS A 403 23.24 8.50 13.89
C LYS A 403 22.05 8.32 12.96
N VAL A 404 21.85 9.24 12.05
CA VAL A 404 20.78 9.11 11.03
C VAL A 404 21.40 8.93 9.66
N ILE A 405 21.03 7.86 8.99
CA ILE A 405 21.55 7.49 7.66
C ILE A 405 20.39 7.38 6.69
N PHE A 406 20.42 8.21 5.66
CA PHE A 406 19.47 8.17 4.57
C PHE A 406 19.95 7.18 3.49
N LEU A 407 19.15 6.17 3.23
CA LEU A 407 19.34 5.13 2.22
C LEU A 407 18.29 5.34 1.10
N PRO A 408 18.58 6.25 0.12
CA PRO A 408 17.57 6.79 -0.79
C PRO A 408 17.35 5.94 -2.05
N CYS A 409 17.48 4.63 -1.97
CA CYS A 409 17.36 3.73 -3.11
C CYS A 409 16.28 2.66 -2.90
N TYR A 410 15.86 2.01 -3.98
CA TYR A 410 15.09 0.78 -3.89
C TYR A 410 15.98 -0.37 -3.43
N LEU A 411 15.53 -1.10 -2.41
CA LEU A 411 16.23 -2.26 -1.86
C LEU A 411 15.83 -3.52 -2.66
N ASP A 412 16.43 -3.67 -3.81
CA ASP A 412 16.20 -4.77 -4.77
C ASP A 412 17.27 -5.88 -4.70
N GLY A 413 18.26 -5.74 -3.81
CA GLY A 413 19.40 -6.62 -3.66
C GLY A 413 20.60 -6.27 -4.54
N LYS A 414 20.51 -5.18 -5.34
CA LYS A 414 21.53 -4.77 -6.31
C LYS A 414 21.81 -3.25 -6.29
N ASP A 415 21.46 -2.60 -5.19
CA ASP A 415 21.57 -1.14 -5.03
C ASP A 415 23.03 -0.63 -5.00
N GLY A 416 24.01 -1.52 -4.89
CA GLY A 416 25.43 -1.19 -4.89
C GLY A 416 26.04 -0.88 -3.52
N ILE A 417 25.23 -0.72 -2.48
CA ILE A 417 25.67 -0.46 -1.10
C ILE A 417 25.15 -1.53 -0.15
N MET A 418 23.84 -1.59 0.06
CA MET A 418 23.22 -2.57 0.97
C MET A 418 23.26 -3.97 0.35
N ASN A 419 22.89 -4.09 -0.91
CA ASN A 419 22.81 -5.33 -1.68
C ASN A 419 21.98 -6.42 -0.99
N LEU A 420 20.95 -6.02 -0.28
CA LEU A 420 19.92 -6.85 0.34
C LEU A 420 18.56 -6.44 -0.16
N THR A 421 17.63 -7.38 -0.21
CA THR A 421 16.23 -7.06 -0.51
C THR A 421 15.60 -6.32 0.67
N TYR A 422 14.54 -5.56 0.40
CA TYR A 422 13.80 -4.85 1.45
C TYR A 422 13.42 -5.75 2.64
N TYR A 423 12.89 -6.95 2.37
CA TYR A 423 12.52 -7.87 3.43
C TYR A 423 13.71 -8.42 4.21
N ASP A 424 14.86 -8.60 3.57
CA ASP A 424 16.08 -8.99 4.27
C ASP A 424 16.59 -7.84 5.16
N VAL A 425 16.47 -6.58 4.72
CA VAL A 425 16.84 -5.40 5.55
C VAL A 425 15.92 -5.26 6.75
N VAL A 426 14.59 -5.41 6.57
CA VAL A 426 13.62 -5.35 7.68
C VAL A 426 14.00 -6.32 8.80
N LEU A 427 14.44 -7.54 8.46
CA LEU A 427 14.91 -8.53 9.45
C LEU A 427 16.04 -8.03 10.35
N GLY A 428 16.90 -7.16 9.84
CA GLY A 428 18.06 -6.62 10.56
C GLY A 428 17.72 -5.57 11.62
N ASN A 429 16.54 -4.97 11.53
CA ASN A 429 16.11 -3.91 12.44
C ASN A 429 15.70 -4.46 13.82
N ASP A 430 15.85 -3.65 14.84
CA ASP A 430 15.36 -3.92 16.19
C ASP A 430 13.95 -3.36 16.39
N LEU A 431 13.68 -2.17 15.86
CA LEU A 431 12.41 -1.48 15.95
C LEU A 431 12.18 -0.68 14.64
N CYS A 432 11.00 -0.82 14.04
CA CYS A 432 10.61 -0.03 12.89
C CYS A 432 9.63 1.08 13.31
N ILE A 433 9.71 2.26 12.69
CA ILE A 433 8.96 3.44 13.09
C ILE A 433 8.25 4.02 11.88
N TYR A 434 6.93 3.98 11.86
CA TYR A 434 6.07 4.42 10.77
C TYR A 434 5.05 5.46 11.25
N PRO A 435 5.46 6.70 11.55
CA PRO A 435 4.61 7.68 12.20
C PRO A 435 3.75 8.45 11.19
N SER A 436 3.06 7.72 10.32
CA SER A 436 2.30 8.28 9.21
C SER A 436 1.20 9.22 9.65
N TYR A 437 1.02 10.31 8.90
CA TYR A 437 -0.10 11.22 8.98
C TYR A 437 -1.24 10.77 8.05
N TYR A 438 -0.91 10.35 6.82
CA TYR A 438 -1.89 9.83 5.86
C TYR A 438 -1.49 8.42 5.41
N GLU A 439 -2.21 7.43 5.89
CA GLU A 439 -1.93 6.02 5.61
C GLU A 439 -3.24 5.21 5.63
N PRO A 440 -3.88 5.00 4.47
CA PRO A 440 -5.15 4.24 4.40
C PRO A 440 -5.10 2.87 5.05
N TRP A 441 -4.01 2.13 4.85
CA TRP A 441 -3.78 0.88 5.57
C TRP A 441 -2.44 0.90 6.32
N GLY A 442 -1.34 0.72 5.65
CA GLY A 442 0.01 0.61 6.22
C GLY A 442 0.59 -0.79 6.06
N TYR A 443 1.12 -1.07 4.88
CA TYR A 443 1.82 -2.32 4.64
C TYR A 443 3.12 -2.41 5.43
N THR A 444 3.87 -1.33 5.54
CA THR A 444 5.17 -1.33 6.22
C THR A 444 5.10 -1.77 7.69
N PRO A 445 4.16 -1.29 8.53
CA PRO A 445 4.03 -1.84 9.88
C PRO A 445 3.53 -3.30 9.90
N LEU A 446 2.66 -3.68 8.98
CA LEU A 446 2.21 -5.07 8.85
C LEU A 446 3.37 -6.00 8.48
N GLU A 447 4.20 -5.59 7.52
CA GLU A 447 5.42 -6.32 7.11
C GLU A 447 6.42 -6.43 8.27
N ALA A 448 6.65 -5.35 9.02
CA ALA A 448 7.54 -5.38 10.18
C ALA A 448 7.11 -6.45 11.20
N VAL A 449 5.84 -6.47 11.59
CA VAL A 449 5.35 -7.48 12.55
C VAL A 449 5.34 -8.90 11.98
N ALA A 450 5.11 -9.05 10.66
CA ALA A 450 5.22 -10.35 9.99
C ALA A 450 6.66 -10.90 10.03
N PHE A 451 7.66 -10.01 9.96
CA PHE A 451 9.07 -10.34 10.14
C PHE A 451 9.53 -10.30 11.62
N LYS A 452 8.58 -10.30 12.55
CA LYS A 452 8.82 -10.31 14.01
C LYS A 452 9.64 -9.10 14.49
N VAL A 453 9.47 -7.96 13.83
CA VAL A 453 10.07 -6.70 14.25
C VAL A 453 8.99 -5.84 14.89
N PRO A 454 9.11 -5.48 16.18
CA PRO A 454 8.19 -4.54 16.80
C PRO A 454 8.17 -3.21 16.05
N CYS A 455 7.05 -2.53 16.04
CA CYS A 455 6.96 -1.26 15.35
C CYS A 455 6.17 -0.19 16.11
N ILE A 456 6.40 1.05 15.71
CA ILE A 456 5.62 2.22 16.10
C ILE A 456 4.81 2.64 14.87
N THR A 457 3.53 2.87 15.05
CA THR A 457 2.63 3.43 14.04
C THR A 457 1.71 4.46 14.69
N THR A 458 0.74 4.99 13.95
CA THR A 458 -0.23 5.98 14.46
C THR A 458 -1.66 5.47 14.30
N ASP A 459 -2.59 6.09 15.00
CA ASP A 459 -4.04 5.86 14.83
C ASP A 459 -4.64 6.58 13.61
N LEU A 460 -3.82 7.32 12.83
CA LEU A 460 -4.16 7.79 11.49
C LEU A 460 -3.78 6.79 10.39
N ALA A 461 -3.13 5.67 10.73
CA ALA A 461 -2.90 4.55 9.85
C ALA A 461 -3.97 3.46 10.09
N GLY A 462 -4.52 2.92 9.01
CA GLY A 462 -5.54 1.87 9.11
C GLY A 462 -5.07 0.65 9.90
N PHE A 463 -3.82 0.22 9.69
CA PHE A 463 -3.20 -0.85 10.46
C PHE A 463 -3.14 -0.55 11.96
N GLY A 464 -2.82 0.70 12.35
CA GLY A 464 -2.76 1.11 13.76
C GLY A 464 -4.13 1.01 14.44
N LEU A 465 -5.18 1.48 13.78
CA LEU A 465 -6.55 1.34 14.27
C LEU A 465 -6.99 -0.13 14.37
N TRP A 466 -6.65 -0.93 13.37
CA TRP A 466 -6.93 -2.37 13.38
C TRP A 466 -6.20 -3.07 14.55
N ALA A 467 -4.93 -2.75 14.77
CA ALA A 467 -4.15 -3.29 15.88
C ALA A 467 -4.77 -2.94 17.24
N ASN A 468 -5.16 -1.68 17.45
CA ASN A 468 -5.88 -1.27 18.67
C ASN A 468 -7.16 -2.07 18.89
N LYS A 469 -7.92 -2.34 17.84
CA LYS A 469 -9.14 -3.14 17.90
C LYS A 469 -8.85 -4.60 18.29
N GLU A 470 -7.79 -5.18 17.73
CA GLU A 470 -7.36 -6.54 18.06
C GLU A 470 -6.84 -6.69 19.51
N PHE A 471 -6.22 -5.65 20.04
CA PHE A 471 -5.77 -5.62 21.43
C PHE A 471 -6.90 -5.29 22.43
N GLY A 472 -7.94 -4.59 21.99
CA GLY A 472 -9.00 -4.03 22.84
C GLY A 472 -8.54 -2.81 23.66
N HIS A 473 -7.38 -2.25 23.33
CA HIS A 473 -6.78 -1.04 23.91
C HIS A 473 -5.82 -0.38 22.92
N CYS A 474 -5.35 0.83 23.24
CA CYS A 474 -4.29 1.47 22.47
C CYS A 474 -3.00 0.65 22.56
N GLY A 475 -2.44 0.22 21.42
CA GLY A 475 -1.27 -0.66 21.38
C GLY A 475 -0.04 -0.06 22.07
N GLU A 476 0.60 -0.84 22.89
CA GLU A 476 1.82 -0.52 23.61
C GLU A 476 3.01 -1.36 23.09
N LEU A 477 4.22 -0.92 23.39
CA LEU A 477 5.43 -1.61 22.90
C LEU A 477 5.47 -3.09 23.28
N LYS A 478 4.99 -3.43 24.48
CA LYS A 478 4.86 -4.82 24.96
C LYS A 478 3.92 -5.69 24.11
N ASP A 479 3.01 -5.07 23.37
CA ASP A 479 2.06 -5.76 22.49
C ASP A 479 2.69 -6.03 21.09
N GLY A 480 3.93 -5.56 20.86
CA GLY A 480 4.65 -5.66 19.59
C GLY A 480 4.36 -4.51 18.62
N VAL A 481 3.35 -3.71 18.88
CA VAL A 481 3.01 -2.51 18.11
C VAL A 481 2.62 -1.39 19.07
N LYS A 482 3.40 -0.31 19.08
CA LYS A 482 3.04 0.95 19.73
C LYS A 482 2.22 1.78 18.76
N VAL A 483 0.98 2.12 19.14
CA VAL A 483 0.11 3.00 18.37
C VAL A 483 0.10 4.37 19.04
N ILE A 484 0.57 5.41 18.33
CA ILE A 484 0.61 6.77 18.83
C ILE A 484 -0.63 7.53 18.34
N HIS A 485 -1.27 8.24 19.24
CA HIS A 485 -2.35 9.17 18.86
C HIS A 485 -1.77 10.35 18.07
N ARG A 486 -2.25 10.54 16.84
CA ARG A 486 -1.84 11.63 15.97
C ARG A 486 -3.03 12.45 15.51
N THR A 487 -2.85 13.79 15.49
CA THR A 487 -3.83 14.76 14.98
C THR A 487 -3.14 15.72 14.01
N ASP A 488 -3.89 16.65 13.43
CA ASP A 488 -3.32 17.72 12.60
C ASP A 488 -2.36 18.64 13.37
N TYR A 489 -2.47 18.72 14.71
CA TYR A 489 -1.80 19.73 15.51
C TYR A 489 -0.89 19.23 16.63
N ASN A 490 -0.79 17.91 16.83
CA ASN A 490 0.01 17.36 17.93
C ASN A 490 1.38 16.82 17.50
N TYR A 491 1.97 17.41 16.45
CA TYR A 491 3.27 17.00 15.90
C TYR A 491 4.36 16.86 16.96
N SER A 492 4.46 17.85 17.88
CA SER A 492 5.46 17.84 18.95
C SER A 492 5.27 16.66 19.91
N GLU A 493 4.03 16.37 20.29
CA GLU A 493 3.70 15.24 21.18
C GLU A 493 4.02 13.90 20.51
N VAL A 494 3.76 13.78 19.21
CA VAL A 494 4.11 12.56 18.45
C VAL A 494 5.61 12.35 18.43
N ALA A 495 6.41 13.42 18.19
CA ALA A 495 7.86 13.33 18.23
C ALA A 495 8.38 12.90 19.61
N ASP A 496 7.82 13.44 20.69
CA ASP A 496 8.18 13.05 22.06
C ASP A 496 7.79 11.59 22.34
N ASN A 497 6.61 11.16 21.94
CA ASN A 497 6.17 9.77 22.11
C ASN A 497 7.09 8.78 21.37
N ILE A 498 7.51 9.11 20.16
CA ILE A 498 8.48 8.28 19.42
C ILE A 498 9.82 8.23 20.19
N LYS A 499 10.35 9.39 20.56
CA LYS A 499 11.60 9.50 21.33
C LYS A 499 11.54 8.67 22.61
N ASP A 500 10.49 8.83 23.40
CA ASP A 500 10.32 8.11 24.67
C ASP A 500 10.18 6.60 24.45
N THR A 501 9.47 6.16 23.42
CA THR A 501 9.32 4.74 23.07
C THR A 501 10.65 4.11 22.63
N VAL A 502 11.46 4.81 21.83
CA VAL A 502 12.79 4.34 21.44
C VAL A 502 13.72 4.26 22.66
N ALA A 503 13.68 5.26 23.55
CA ALA A 503 14.44 5.24 24.80
C ALA A 503 14.01 4.09 25.71
N GLU A 504 12.72 3.84 25.87
CA GLU A 504 12.17 2.68 26.59
C GLU A 504 12.70 1.38 26.00
N PHE A 505 12.56 1.19 24.67
CA PHE A 505 13.03 -0.01 23.98
C PHE A 505 14.54 -0.23 24.16
N SER A 506 15.34 0.83 24.14
CA SER A 506 16.79 0.78 24.34
C SER A 506 17.19 0.24 25.73
N ASN A 507 16.33 0.39 26.72
CA ASN A 507 16.55 -0.05 28.11
C ASN A 507 15.96 -1.44 28.39
N MET A 508 15.24 -2.04 27.45
CA MET A 508 14.68 -3.38 27.62
C MET A 508 15.76 -4.45 27.69
N THR A 509 15.53 -5.44 28.52
CA THR A 509 16.33 -6.66 28.54
C THR A 509 16.10 -7.51 27.28
N PRO A 510 17.05 -8.38 26.89
CA PRO A 510 16.87 -9.29 25.77
C PRO A 510 15.58 -10.13 25.86
N LYS A 511 15.15 -10.49 27.07
CA LYS A 511 13.92 -11.26 27.32
C LYS A 511 12.67 -10.42 27.02
N GLU A 512 12.66 -9.15 27.40
CA GLU A 512 11.55 -8.23 27.10
C GLU A 512 11.46 -7.94 25.61
N VAL A 513 12.59 -7.71 24.94
CA VAL A 513 12.65 -7.53 23.48
C VAL A 513 12.11 -8.77 22.76
N GLU A 514 12.51 -9.97 23.18
CA GLU A 514 11.99 -11.21 22.59
C GLU A 514 10.49 -11.38 22.82
N ALA A 515 9.97 -10.96 23.98
CA ALA A 515 8.54 -10.96 24.25
C ALA A 515 7.79 -10.01 23.30
N CYS A 516 8.29 -8.78 23.05
CA CYS A 516 7.71 -7.86 22.08
C CYS A 516 7.71 -8.46 20.66
N ARG A 517 8.80 -9.10 20.26
CA ARG A 517 8.93 -9.77 18.94
C ARG A 517 7.91 -10.90 18.77
N LYS A 518 7.67 -11.66 19.83
CA LYS A 518 6.68 -12.73 19.85
C LYS A 518 5.25 -12.19 19.73
N GLN A 519 4.96 -11.07 20.39
CA GLN A 519 3.65 -10.42 20.27
C GLN A 519 3.43 -9.86 18.85
N ALA A 520 4.45 -9.25 18.25
CA ALA A 520 4.40 -8.82 16.84
C ALA A 520 4.08 -9.99 15.89
N ASP A 521 4.77 -11.13 16.04
CA ASP A 521 4.49 -12.35 15.27
C ASP A 521 3.05 -12.87 15.50
N THR A 522 2.57 -12.83 16.74
CA THR A 522 1.21 -13.26 17.08
C THR A 522 0.15 -12.38 16.41
N LEU A 523 0.34 -11.05 16.44
CA LEU A 523 -0.56 -10.12 15.78
C LEU A 523 -0.57 -10.34 14.27
N SER A 524 0.60 -10.52 13.64
CA SER A 524 0.70 -10.70 12.20
C SER A 524 -0.10 -11.91 11.68
N LYS A 525 -0.22 -12.96 12.48
CA LYS A 525 -0.99 -14.17 12.14
C LYS A 525 -2.50 -13.94 12.08
N LYS A 526 -3.00 -12.90 12.74
CA LYS A 526 -4.40 -12.48 12.66
C LYS A 526 -4.69 -11.68 11.38
N ALA A 527 -3.66 -11.21 10.69
CA ALA A 527 -3.75 -10.43 9.45
C ALA A 527 -3.42 -11.27 8.21
N LEU A 528 -3.67 -12.56 8.22
CA LEU A 528 -3.50 -13.44 7.05
C LEU A 528 -4.73 -13.41 6.17
N TRP A 529 -4.59 -13.74 4.89
CA TRP A 529 -5.73 -13.83 3.97
C TRP A 529 -6.74 -14.90 4.40
N SER A 530 -6.31 -15.98 5.04
CA SER A 530 -7.21 -16.97 5.66
C SER A 530 -8.18 -16.36 6.67
N GLU A 531 -7.78 -15.25 7.32
CA GLU A 531 -8.62 -14.54 8.29
C GLU A 531 -9.42 -13.42 7.62
N PHE A 532 -8.83 -12.68 6.67
CA PHE A 532 -9.44 -11.49 6.10
C PHE A 532 -10.35 -11.78 4.91
N ILE A 533 -10.23 -12.95 4.26
CA ILE A 533 -11.07 -13.30 3.10
C ILE A 533 -12.57 -13.30 3.45
N GLN A 534 -12.93 -13.55 4.70
CA GLN A 534 -14.33 -13.52 5.15
C GLN A 534 -15.02 -12.18 4.92
N TYR A 535 -14.29 -11.06 4.96
CA TYR A 535 -14.85 -9.74 4.68
C TYR A 535 -15.22 -9.58 3.20
N TYR A 536 -14.47 -10.23 2.31
CA TYR A 536 -14.81 -10.29 0.89
C TYR A 536 -16.05 -11.16 0.64
N HIS A 537 -16.19 -12.27 1.37
CA HIS A 537 -17.41 -13.09 1.31
C HIS A 537 -18.64 -12.29 1.75
N GLU A 538 -18.52 -11.47 2.79
CA GLU A 538 -19.58 -10.58 3.24
C GLU A 538 -19.93 -9.52 2.19
N ALA A 539 -18.91 -8.89 1.56
CA ALA A 539 -19.13 -7.91 0.51
C ALA A 539 -19.81 -8.52 -0.74
N TYR A 540 -19.43 -9.73 -1.13
CA TYR A 540 -20.04 -10.44 -2.25
C TYR A 540 -21.48 -10.86 -1.94
N ASP A 541 -21.77 -11.32 -0.71
CA ASP A 541 -23.14 -11.63 -0.26
C ASP A 541 -24.05 -10.39 -0.35
N ILE A 542 -23.60 -9.25 0.16
CA ILE A 542 -24.35 -7.99 0.09
C ILE A 542 -24.65 -7.62 -1.36
N ALA A 543 -23.63 -7.69 -2.23
CA ALA A 543 -23.78 -7.35 -3.64
C ALA A 543 -24.78 -8.27 -4.36
N LEU A 544 -24.67 -9.57 -4.13
CA LEU A 544 -25.58 -10.58 -4.74
C LEU A 544 -27.02 -10.41 -4.26
N ARG A 545 -27.27 -10.20 -2.97
CA ARG A 545 -28.62 -9.97 -2.43
C ARG A 545 -29.26 -8.73 -3.02
N LYS A 546 -28.52 -7.62 -3.13
CA LYS A 546 -29.04 -6.39 -3.73
C LYS A 546 -29.32 -6.54 -5.24
N ALA A 547 -28.49 -7.30 -5.95
CA ALA A 547 -28.75 -7.63 -7.36
C ALA A 547 -30.02 -8.50 -7.51
N GLU A 548 -30.20 -9.53 -6.68
CA GLU A 548 -31.41 -10.37 -6.68
C GLU A 548 -32.67 -9.53 -6.34
N GLU A 549 -32.60 -8.62 -5.38
CA GLU A 549 -33.71 -7.73 -5.05
C GLU A 549 -34.05 -6.77 -6.21
N ARG A 550 -33.03 -6.29 -6.95
CA ARG A 550 -33.21 -5.37 -8.08
C ARG A 550 -33.95 -6.00 -9.23
N ILE A 551 -33.67 -7.26 -9.55
CA ILE A 551 -34.33 -7.98 -10.66
C ILE A 551 -35.71 -8.54 -10.30
N ASN A 552 -36.01 -8.69 -9.01
CA ASN A 552 -37.30 -9.18 -8.52
C ASN A 552 -38.35 -8.04 -8.30
N LYS A 553 -37.95 -6.79 -8.45
CA LYS A 553 -38.82 -5.60 -8.45
C LYS A 553 -39.32 -5.27 -9.85
#